data_c203bef3e607c3fb3a64b6bf29696e76
#
_entry.id   c203bef3e607c3fb3a64b6bf29696e76
#
_cell.length_a   1.000
_cell.length_b   1.000
_cell.length_c   1.000
_cell.angle_alpha   90.00
_cell.angle_beta   90.00
_cell.angle_gamma   90.00
#
_symmetry.space_group_name_H-M   'P 1'
#
loop_
_entity.id
_entity.type
_entity.pdbx_description
1 polymer ?
#
loop_
_entity_poly.entity_id
_entity_poly.type
_entity_poly.pdbx_seq_one_letter_code
_entity_poly.pdbx_strand_id
1 'polypeptide(L)'
;NSNFFLLAITAATVVSCGTHPSSYTINGTVSDTTLNGNKVYLTDMASRNVLDSAVIANGKFTFTGKADTALICQIQSRPYRMELVLENGDIAVEMGETDKRSGTPLNDSFALFMSDMDSLQNTIIAKQQEIMQKGLSEEELREAWQDFQTNTIMPEFNRVMSENFDRNKDNAVGAWAIANWNLEPAQFDSVLNLAGETLKANPLIKMMIQQQEILKKTAEGAMFTDFTIEQPDGS
;
A
#
# COMPACT_ATOMS: atom_id res chain seq x y z
N ASN A 1 -36.57 -35.91 51.48
CA ASN A 1 -36.60 -34.46 51.20
C ASN A 1 -35.35 -34.08 50.38
N SER A 2 -35.52 -34.06 49.07
CA SER A 2 -34.45 -33.73 48.11
C SER A 2 -34.76 -32.34 47.55
N ASN A 3 -33.99 -31.34 47.97
CA ASN A 3 -34.08 -30.00 47.40
C ASN A 3 -33.23 -29.93 46.13
N PHE A 4 -33.88 -29.84 44.95
CA PHE A 4 -33.24 -29.52 43.71
C PHE A 4 -33.08 -27.97 43.61
N PHE A 5 -31.83 -27.49 43.65
CA PHE A 5 -31.51 -26.12 43.38
C PHE A 5 -31.33 -25.98 41.86
N LEU A 6 -32.30 -25.29 41.23
CA LEU A 6 -32.24 -24.98 39.81
C LEU A 6 -31.36 -23.70 39.64
N LEU A 7 -30.15 -23.89 39.14
CA LEU A 7 -29.20 -22.78 38.82
C LEU A 7 -29.61 -22.20 37.44
N ALA A 8 -30.29 -21.05 37.44
CA ALA A 8 -30.60 -20.34 36.20
C ALA A 8 -29.30 -19.63 35.71
N ILE A 9 -28.68 -20.16 34.64
CA ILE A 9 -27.59 -19.50 33.93
C ILE A 9 -28.22 -18.47 32.99
N THR A 10 -28.23 -17.20 33.39
CA THR A 10 -28.50 -16.08 32.48
C THR A 10 -27.34 -15.87 31.55
N ALA A 11 -27.45 -16.31 30.31
CA ALA A 11 -26.55 -15.96 29.24
C ALA A 11 -26.71 -14.47 28.93
N ALA A 12 -25.78 -13.63 29.41
CA ALA A 12 -25.68 -12.24 28.99
C ALA A 12 -25.13 -12.23 27.55
N THR A 13 -25.99 -12.06 26.57
CA THR A 13 -25.58 -11.72 25.20
C THR A 13 -25.01 -10.32 25.20
N VAL A 14 -23.67 -10.21 25.21
CA VAL A 14 -22.99 -8.95 24.93
C VAL A 14 -23.22 -8.63 23.45
N VAL A 15 -24.21 -7.79 23.18
CA VAL A 15 -24.33 -7.14 21.86
C VAL A 15 -23.17 -6.16 21.79
N SER A 16 -22.05 -6.60 21.20
CA SER A 16 -20.97 -5.72 20.81
C SER A 16 -21.51 -4.81 19.69
N CYS A 17 -22.00 -3.65 20.08
CA CYS A 17 -22.19 -2.55 19.15
C CYS A 17 -20.80 -2.16 18.68
N GLY A 18 -20.42 -2.56 17.45
CA GLY A 18 -19.15 -2.25 16.86
C GLY A 18 -19.02 -0.75 16.62
N THR A 19 -18.59 -0.01 17.64
CA THR A 19 -18.12 1.37 17.44
C THR A 19 -16.82 1.27 16.67
N HIS A 20 -16.80 1.78 15.44
CA HIS A 20 -15.55 1.92 14.71
C HIS A 20 -14.55 2.71 15.57
N PRO A 21 -13.29 2.26 15.68
CA PRO A 21 -12.29 2.99 16.43
C PRO A 21 -12.19 4.44 15.95
N SER A 22 -12.12 5.39 16.88
CA SER A 22 -12.03 6.82 16.54
C SER A 22 -10.58 7.33 16.44
N SER A 23 -9.62 6.46 16.75
CA SER A 23 -8.18 6.75 16.74
C SER A 23 -7.40 5.51 16.33
N TYR A 24 -6.15 5.71 15.93
CA TYR A 24 -5.21 4.62 15.67
C TYR A 24 -4.14 4.52 16.74
N THR A 25 -3.64 3.31 16.94
CA THR A 25 -2.38 3.01 17.60
C THR A 25 -1.56 2.10 16.69
N ILE A 26 -0.38 2.55 16.28
CA ILE A 26 0.58 1.70 15.55
C ILE A 26 1.63 1.22 16.55
N ASN A 27 1.66 -0.07 16.82
CA ASN A 27 2.67 -0.72 17.63
C ASN A 27 3.70 -1.38 16.71
N GLY A 28 4.90 -0.82 16.66
CA GLY A 28 5.97 -1.26 15.79
C GLY A 28 7.08 -1.98 16.54
N THR A 29 7.66 -2.98 15.88
CA THR A 29 8.89 -3.66 16.31
C THR A 29 9.93 -3.62 15.21
N VAL A 30 11.21 -3.57 15.60
CA VAL A 30 12.37 -3.67 14.71
C VAL A 30 13.31 -4.72 15.28
N SER A 31 13.68 -5.69 14.45
CA SER A 31 14.59 -6.77 14.87
C SER A 31 16.04 -6.31 15.05
N ASP A 32 16.44 -5.27 14.30
CA ASP A 32 17.79 -4.69 14.37
C ASP A 32 17.94 -3.79 15.60
N THR A 33 18.57 -4.30 16.62
CA THR A 33 18.82 -3.59 17.89
C THR A 33 19.80 -2.40 17.76
N THR A 34 20.56 -2.30 16.65
CA THR A 34 21.44 -1.17 16.37
C THR A 34 20.67 0.13 16.11
N LEU A 35 19.38 0.00 15.79
CA LEU A 35 18.48 1.15 15.59
C LEU A 35 17.92 1.75 16.88
N ASN A 36 18.22 1.19 18.05
CA ASN A 36 17.80 1.79 19.31
C ASN A 36 18.39 3.22 19.45
N GLY A 37 17.52 4.16 19.82
CA GLY A 37 17.84 5.58 19.86
C GLY A 37 17.62 6.33 18.54
N ASN A 38 17.46 5.63 17.42
CA ASN A 38 17.16 6.26 16.14
C ASN A 38 15.69 6.70 16.07
N LYS A 39 15.43 7.71 15.22
CA LYS A 39 14.08 8.10 14.89
C LYS A 39 13.48 7.20 13.81
N VAL A 40 12.23 6.90 13.99
CA VAL A 40 11.36 6.30 12.98
C VAL A 40 10.30 7.33 12.60
N TYR A 41 9.99 7.43 11.32
CA TYR A 41 9.07 8.42 10.75
C TYR A 41 7.86 7.74 10.13
N LEU A 42 6.69 8.33 10.34
CA LEU A 42 5.45 7.98 9.64
C LEU A 42 5.18 9.06 8.58
N THR A 43 5.12 8.68 7.32
CA THR A 43 5.02 9.61 6.18
C THR A 43 3.83 9.23 5.30
N ASP A 44 3.00 10.21 4.95
CA ASP A 44 1.95 10.04 3.93
C ASP A 44 2.57 9.93 2.54
N MET A 45 2.23 8.86 1.82
CA MET A 45 2.80 8.58 0.49
C MET A 45 2.29 9.54 -0.60
N ALA A 46 1.09 10.07 -0.47
CA ALA A 46 0.52 11.01 -1.44
C ALA A 46 1.14 12.40 -1.31
N SER A 47 1.09 12.98 -0.10
CA SER A 47 1.58 14.35 0.14
C SER A 47 3.08 14.44 0.39
N ARG A 48 3.74 13.31 0.70
CA ARG A 48 5.14 13.23 1.14
C ARG A 48 5.41 13.93 2.48
N ASN A 49 4.38 14.30 3.21
CA ASN A 49 4.52 14.92 4.53
C ASN A 49 4.81 13.88 5.61
N VAL A 50 5.74 14.21 6.50
CA VAL A 50 5.93 13.46 7.73
C VAL A 50 4.76 13.78 8.66
N LEU A 51 3.98 12.76 9.00
CA LEU A 51 2.82 12.86 9.88
C LEU A 51 3.23 12.81 11.37
N ASP A 52 4.21 11.94 11.67
CA ASP A 52 4.69 11.75 13.04
C ASP A 52 6.11 11.18 13.06
N SER A 53 6.77 11.23 14.23
CA SER A 53 8.04 10.58 14.48
C SER A 53 8.13 10.05 15.91
N ALA A 54 8.72 8.87 16.08
CA ALA A 54 8.99 8.25 17.37
C ALA A 54 10.46 7.86 17.50
N VAL A 55 10.90 7.54 18.71
CA VAL A 55 12.24 6.99 18.98
C VAL A 55 12.12 5.50 19.22
N ILE A 56 12.98 4.72 18.58
CA ILE A 56 13.06 3.27 18.80
C ILE A 56 13.71 3.01 20.14
N ALA A 57 13.00 2.31 21.03
CA ALA A 57 13.48 1.93 22.35
C ALA A 57 13.25 0.42 22.56
N ASN A 58 14.32 -0.30 22.87
CA ASN A 58 14.29 -1.77 23.02
C ASN A 58 13.64 -2.49 21.81
N GLY A 59 13.97 -2.03 20.60
CA GLY A 59 13.42 -2.58 19.36
C GLY A 59 11.94 -2.25 19.13
N LYS A 60 11.36 -1.28 19.82
CA LYS A 60 9.93 -0.92 19.74
C LYS A 60 9.73 0.55 19.51
N PHE A 61 8.61 0.90 18.86
CA PHE A 61 8.13 2.26 18.71
C PHE A 61 6.59 2.26 18.66
N THR A 62 6.00 3.43 18.91
CA THR A 62 4.53 3.58 18.85
C THR A 62 4.19 4.93 18.24
N PHE A 63 3.19 4.95 17.37
CA PHE A 63 2.50 6.14 16.90
C PHE A 63 1.05 6.09 17.35
N THR A 64 0.47 7.22 17.71
CA THR A 64 -0.95 7.34 18.07
C THR A 64 -1.54 8.59 17.45
N GLY A 65 -2.81 8.51 17.04
CA GLY A 65 -3.46 9.66 16.45
C GLY A 65 -4.85 9.32 15.94
N LYS A 66 -5.35 10.15 15.03
CA LYS A 66 -6.65 9.98 14.39
C LYS A 66 -6.48 10.05 12.88
N ALA A 67 -7.07 9.10 12.17
CA ALA A 67 -7.18 9.12 10.73
C ALA A 67 -8.63 9.48 10.34
N ASP A 68 -8.81 10.59 9.63
CA ASP A 68 -10.13 10.98 9.11
C ASP A 68 -10.51 10.18 7.87
N THR A 69 -9.51 9.67 7.15
CA THR A 69 -9.65 8.75 6.01
C THR A 69 -8.46 7.79 5.99
N ALA A 70 -8.64 6.63 5.37
CA ALA A 70 -7.55 5.67 5.21
C ALA A 70 -6.50 6.19 4.21
N LEU A 71 -5.23 6.23 4.62
CA LEU A 71 -4.10 6.70 3.82
C LEU A 71 -3.07 5.58 3.65
N ILE A 72 -2.40 5.57 2.51
CA ILE A 72 -1.17 4.78 2.37
C ILE A 72 -0.03 5.59 2.96
N CYS A 73 0.59 5.03 3.99
CA CYS A 73 1.73 5.63 4.67
C CYS A 73 2.97 4.73 4.59
N GLN A 74 4.13 5.34 4.72
CA GLN A 74 5.40 4.64 4.89
C GLN A 74 5.94 4.85 6.28
N ILE A 75 6.38 3.78 6.94
CA ILE A 75 7.21 3.84 8.14
C ILE A 75 8.66 3.64 7.71
N GLN A 76 9.55 4.53 8.16
CA GLN A 76 10.96 4.45 7.80
C GLN A 76 11.87 4.76 8.99
N SER A 77 12.85 3.87 9.20
CA SER A 77 14.09 4.10 9.96
C SER A 77 15.22 3.39 9.22
N ARG A 78 16.13 4.16 8.58
CA ARG A 78 17.15 3.57 7.71
C ARG A 78 17.95 2.46 8.40
N PRO A 79 18.20 1.31 7.72
CA PRO A 79 17.96 1.05 6.29
C PRO A 79 16.53 0.57 5.97
N TYR A 80 15.69 0.30 6.96
CA TYR A 80 14.38 -0.32 6.79
C TYR A 80 13.29 0.69 6.46
N ARG A 81 12.35 0.26 5.63
CA ARG A 81 11.12 0.98 5.28
C ARG A 81 10.03 -0.02 4.95
N MET A 82 8.80 0.30 5.31
CA MET A 82 7.62 -0.49 4.95
C MET A 82 6.41 0.40 4.74
N GLU A 83 5.50 -0.03 3.91
CA GLU A 83 4.20 0.60 3.70
C GLU A 83 3.14 -0.06 4.57
N LEU A 84 2.14 0.74 4.98
CA LEU A 84 0.95 0.31 5.70
C LEU A 84 -0.25 1.17 5.32
N VAL A 85 -1.44 0.73 5.68
CA VAL A 85 -2.63 1.56 5.64
C VAL A 85 -2.82 2.22 7.00
N LEU A 86 -2.76 3.55 7.05
CA LEU A 86 -3.12 4.32 8.24
C LEU A 86 -4.64 4.42 8.30
N GLU A 87 -5.25 3.65 9.18
CA GLU A 87 -6.68 3.65 9.50
C GLU A 87 -6.86 3.60 11.01
N ASN A 88 -8.04 3.96 11.53
CA ASN A 88 -8.28 3.89 12.98
C ASN A 88 -8.39 2.43 13.44
N GLY A 89 -7.76 2.13 14.56
CA GLY A 89 -7.65 0.80 15.17
C GLY A 89 -6.25 0.51 15.68
N ASP A 90 -6.04 -0.70 16.16
CA ASP A 90 -4.75 -1.17 16.66
C ASP A 90 -3.99 -1.87 15.53
N ILE A 91 -2.97 -1.22 15.01
CA ILE A 91 -2.13 -1.69 13.92
C ILE A 91 -0.83 -2.24 14.50
N ALA A 92 -0.47 -3.45 14.15
CA ALA A 92 0.80 -4.06 14.49
C ALA A 92 1.71 -4.12 13.27
N VAL A 93 2.98 -3.70 13.43
CA VAL A 93 3.97 -3.75 12.37
C VAL A 93 5.29 -4.34 12.89
N GLU A 94 5.94 -5.16 12.04
CA GLU A 94 7.30 -5.65 12.25
C GLU A 94 8.15 -5.18 11.07
N MET A 95 9.19 -4.38 11.35
CA MET A 95 10.14 -3.90 10.33
C MET A 95 11.42 -4.74 10.39
N GLY A 96 11.91 -5.20 9.22
CA GLY A 96 13.13 -5.97 9.17
C GLY A 96 13.42 -6.51 7.77
N GLU A 97 14.02 -7.70 7.69
CA GLU A 97 14.23 -8.38 6.41
C GLU A 97 12.91 -8.83 5.78
N THR A 98 11.91 -9.11 6.59
CA THR A 98 10.54 -9.41 6.17
C THR A 98 9.59 -8.55 6.96
N ASP A 99 8.90 -7.67 6.28
CA ASP A 99 7.94 -6.77 6.88
C ASP A 99 6.60 -7.46 7.13
N LYS A 100 6.00 -7.20 8.32
CA LYS A 100 4.65 -7.67 8.61
C LYS A 100 3.77 -6.52 9.08
N ARG A 101 2.52 -6.58 8.70
CA ARG A 101 1.45 -5.66 9.10
C ARG A 101 0.17 -6.41 9.36
N SER A 102 -0.60 -5.99 10.37
CA SER A 102 -1.85 -6.66 10.77
C SER A 102 -2.64 -5.84 11.77
N GLY A 103 -3.79 -6.36 12.16
CA GLY A 103 -4.60 -5.89 13.30
C GLY A 103 -5.76 -5.00 12.91
N THR A 104 -5.83 -4.56 11.65
CA THR A 104 -6.99 -3.84 11.11
C THR A 104 -7.35 -4.38 9.73
N PRO A 105 -8.61 -4.28 9.29
CA PRO A 105 -9.07 -4.92 8.05
C PRO A 105 -8.27 -4.54 6.80
N LEU A 106 -7.90 -3.24 6.66
CA LEU A 106 -7.14 -2.83 5.48
C LEU A 106 -5.66 -3.24 5.57
N ASN A 107 -5.05 -3.27 6.75
CA ASN A 107 -3.70 -3.79 6.92
C ASN A 107 -3.63 -5.31 6.71
N ASP A 108 -4.64 -6.06 7.14
CA ASP A 108 -4.73 -7.50 6.88
C ASP A 108 -4.89 -7.77 5.36
N SER A 109 -5.75 -7.00 4.67
CA SER A 109 -5.88 -7.06 3.21
C SER A 109 -4.58 -6.67 2.48
N PHE A 110 -3.90 -5.63 2.98
CA PHE A 110 -2.64 -5.17 2.40
C PHE A 110 -1.51 -6.19 2.61
N ALA A 111 -1.50 -6.90 3.74
CA ALA A 111 -0.56 -7.99 3.99
C ALA A 111 -0.72 -9.14 2.98
N LEU A 112 -1.96 -9.50 2.62
CA LEU A 112 -2.23 -10.49 1.57
C LEU A 112 -1.69 -10.01 0.21
N PHE A 113 -1.93 -8.75 -0.14
CA PHE A 113 -1.39 -8.17 -1.38
C PHE A 113 0.14 -8.25 -1.42
N MET A 114 0.81 -7.85 -0.33
CA MET A 114 2.28 -7.91 -0.28
C MET A 114 2.79 -9.35 -0.36
N SER A 115 2.09 -10.32 0.22
CA SER A 115 2.42 -11.74 0.08
C SER A 115 2.30 -12.25 -1.37
N ASP A 116 1.30 -11.78 -2.12
CA ASP A 116 1.17 -12.09 -3.55
C ASP A 116 2.36 -11.51 -4.34
N MET A 117 2.79 -10.28 -4.02
CA MET A 117 3.96 -9.63 -4.62
C MET A 117 5.28 -10.34 -4.28
N ASP A 118 5.45 -10.76 -3.04
CA ASP A 118 6.62 -11.54 -2.59
C ASP A 118 6.70 -12.88 -3.32
N SER A 119 5.56 -13.54 -3.55
CA SER A 119 5.49 -14.79 -4.32
C SER A 119 5.94 -14.59 -5.77
N LEU A 120 5.53 -13.49 -6.39
CA LEU A 120 5.99 -13.11 -7.73
C LEU A 120 7.50 -12.84 -7.73
N GLN A 121 8.00 -12.07 -6.77
CA GLN A 121 9.42 -11.76 -6.63
C GLN A 121 10.27 -13.04 -6.46
N ASN A 122 9.82 -13.98 -5.66
CA ASN A 122 10.50 -15.28 -5.47
C ASN A 122 10.53 -16.09 -6.78
N THR A 123 9.47 -16.05 -7.57
CA THR A 123 9.42 -16.69 -8.90
C THR A 123 10.44 -16.06 -9.85
N ILE A 124 10.58 -14.74 -9.83
CA ILE A 124 11.57 -13.99 -10.63
C ILE A 124 12.99 -14.39 -10.23
N ILE A 125 13.29 -14.40 -8.93
CA ILE A 125 14.63 -14.76 -8.41
C ILE A 125 14.99 -16.20 -8.78
N ALA A 126 14.07 -17.15 -8.59
CA ALA A 126 14.31 -18.55 -8.93
C ALA A 126 14.61 -18.73 -10.43
N LYS A 127 13.85 -18.06 -11.30
CA LYS A 127 14.07 -18.12 -12.75
C LYS A 127 15.38 -17.46 -13.17
N GLN A 128 15.72 -16.35 -12.57
CA GLN A 128 17.01 -15.67 -12.81
C GLN A 128 18.18 -16.60 -12.49
N GLN A 129 18.13 -17.29 -11.34
CA GLN A 129 19.15 -18.27 -10.95
C GLN A 129 19.21 -19.44 -11.94
N GLU A 130 18.06 -19.99 -12.37
CA GLU A 130 17.99 -21.05 -13.37
C GLU A 130 18.66 -20.64 -14.70
N ILE A 131 18.33 -19.44 -15.19
CA ILE A 131 18.87 -18.92 -16.45
C ILE A 131 20.39 -18.75 -16.33
N MET A 132 20.91 -18.19 -15.22
CA MET A 132 22.33 -17.98 -15.01
C MET A 132 23.13 -19.29 -14.94
N GLN A 133 22.51 -20.38 -14.43
CA GLN A 133 23.17 -21.70 -14.34
C GLN A 133 23.28 -22.43 -15.67
N LYS A 134 22.55 -22.03 -16.71
CA LYS A 134 22.56 -22.70 -18.03
C LYS A 134 23.79 -22.44 -18.86
N GLY A 135 24.63 -21.48 -18.49
CA GLY A 135 25.85 -21.15 -19.24
C GLY A 135 25.57 -20.65 -20.65
N LEU A 136 24.47 -19.94 -20.85
CA LEU A 136 24.02 -19.40 -22.12
C LEU A 136 24.96 -18.31 -22.63
N SER A 137 25.03 -18.13 -23.95
CA SER A 137 25.63 -16.95 -24.56
C SER A 137 24.85 -15.68 -24.18
N GLU A 138 25.44 -14.50 -24.35
CA GLU A 138 24.76 -13.22 -24.05
C GLU A 138 23.45 -13.05 -24.86
N GLU A 139 23.41 -13.52 -26.09
CA GLU A 139 22.22 -13.44 -26.94
C GLU A 139 21.11 -14.37 -26.44
N GLU A 140 21.42 -15.64 -26.17
CA GLU A 140 20.49 -16.63 -25.61
C GLU A 140 19.97 -16.20 -24.22
N LEU A 141 20.85 -15.57 -23.40
CA LEU A 141 20.47 -15.04 -22.09
C LEU A 141 19.44 -13.92 -22.24
N ARG A 142 19.66 -13.00 -23.17
CA ARG A 142 18.73 -11.89 -23.43
C ARG A 142 17.38 -12.42 -23.95
N GLU A 143 17.40 -13.36 -24.89
CA GLU A 143 16.19 -13.97 -25.42
C GLU A 143 15.40 -14.72 -24.33
N ALA A 144 16.06 -15.56 -23.53
CA ALA A 144 15.45 -16.28 -22.42
C ALA A 144 14.83 -15.36 -21.38
N TRP A 145 15.50 -14.23 -21.08
CA TRP A 145 14.97 -13.24 -20.15
C TRP A 145 13.79 -12.47 -20.73
N GLN A 146 13.87 -12.08 -21.99
CA GLN A 146 12.76 -11.39 -22.68
C GLN A 146 11.51 -12.28 -22.79
N ASP A 147 11.69 -13.55 -23.13
CA ASP A 147 10.60 -14.54 -23.16
C ASP A 147 9.94 -14.68 -21.78
N PHE A 148 10.75 -14.87 -20.72
CA PHE A 148 10.25 -14.98 -19.36
C PHE A 148 9.53 -13.70 -18.90
N GLN A 149 10.07 -12.53 -19.21
CA GLN A 149 9.45 -11.25 -18.88
C GLN A 149 8.09 -11.11 -19.56
N THR A 150 8.02 -11.39 -20.85
CA THR A 150 6.80 -11.20 -21.66
C THR A 150 5.74 -12.25 -21.35
N ASN A 151 6.14 -13.52 -21.21
CA ASN A 151 5.20 -14.64 -21.15
C ASN A 151 4.90 -15.11 -19.71
N THR A 152 5.64 -14.61 -18.71
CA THR A 152 5.43 -15.01 -17.31
C THR A 152 5.32 -13.81 -16.39
N ILE A 153 6.34 -12.92 -16.31
CA ILE A 153 6.36 -11.83 -15.31
C ILE A 153 5.19 -10.86 -15.54
N MET A 154 5.05 -10.35 -16.77
CA MET A 154 4.03 -9.33 -17.06
C MET A 154 2.59 -9.85 -16.90
N PRO A 155 2.23 -11.05 -17.42
CA PRO A 155 0.92 -11.63 -17.17
C PRO A 155 0.64 -11.86 -15.68
N GLU A 156 1.61 -12.42 -14.94
CA GLU A 156 1.44 -12.71 -13.52
C GLU A 156 1.34 -11.43 -12.67
N PHE A 157 2.18 -10.43 -12.95
CA PHE A 157 2.09 -9.13 -12.33
C PHE A 157 0.70 -8.49 -12.55
N ASN A 158 0.21 -8.49 -13.80
CA ASN A 158 -1.11 -7.97 -14.11
C ASN A 158 -2.23 -8.75 -13.41
N ARG A 159 -2.09 -10.07 -13.28
CA ARG A 159 -3.02 -10.91 -12.52
C ARG A 159 -3.04 -10.50 -11.04
N VAL A 160 -1.87 -10.40 -10.41
CA VAL A 160 -1.76 -9.98 -9.00
C VAL A 160 -2.37 -8.61 -8.78
N MET A 161 -2.07 -7.63 -9.64
CA MET A 161 -2.61 -6.28 -9.54
C MET A 161 -4.13 -6.26 -9.70
N SER A 162 -4.67 -6.94 -10.72
CA SER A 162 -6.12 -6.95 -10.98
C SER A 162 -6.91 -7.67 -9.89
N GLU A 163 -6.42 -8.80 -9.39
CA GLU A 163 -7.09 -9.55 -8.31
C GLU A 163 -7.09 -8.76 -7.00
N ASN A 164 -5.99 -8.06 -6.68
CA ASN A 164 -5.92 -7.23 -5.50
C ASN A 164 -6.78 -5.97 -5.64
N PHE A 165 -6.82 -5.35 -6.83
CA PHE A 165 -7.78 -4.28 -7.11
C PHE A 165 -9.22 -4.78 -6.96
N ASP A 166 -9.57 -5.93 -7.53
CA ASP A 166 -10.93 -6.49 -7.48
C ASP A 166 -11.42 -6.75 -6.05
N ARG A 167 -10.53 -7.20 -5.18
CA ARG A 167 -10.81 -7.38 -3.74
C ARG A 167 -10.97 -6.06 -2.99
N ASN A 168 -10.40 -4.96 -3.51
CA ASN A 168 -10.24 -3.70 -2.82
C ASN A 168 -10.76 -2.49 -3.61
N LYS A 169 -11.80 -2.66 -4.43
CA LYS A 169 -12.32 -1.64 -5.37
C LYS A 169 -12.72 -0.32 -4.74
N ASP A 170 -12.97 -0.28 -3.44
CA ASP A 170 -13.46 0.92 -2.75
C ASP A 170 -12.70 1.24 -1.47
N ASN A 171 -11.38 1.02 -1.46
CA ASN A 171 -10.54 1.34 -0.31
C ASN A 171 -9.11 1.72 -0.68
N ALA A 172 -8.28 2.07 0.34
CA ALA A 172 -6.92 2.53 0.16
C ALA A 172 -5.98 1.45 -0.43
N VAL A 173 -6.23 0.16 -0.20
CA VAL A 173 -5.41 -0.94 -0.77
C VAL A 173 -5.60 -1.00 -2.28
N GLY A 174 -6.83 -0.84 -2.77
CA GLY A 174 -7.11 -0.73 -4.21
C GLY A 174 -6.47 0.52 -4.82
N ALA A 175 -6.44 1.63 -4.10
CA ALA A 175 -5.72 2.83 -4.55
C ALA A 175 -4.21 2.57 -4.69
N TRP A 176 -3.61 1.82 -3.77
CA TRP A 176 -2.21 1.42 -3.85
C TRP A 176 -1.97 0.48 -5.04
N ALA A 177 -2.88 -0.47 -5.30
CA ALA A 177 -2.80 -1.34 -6.46
C ALA A 177 -2.76 -0.53 -7.77
N ILE A 178 -3.70 0.40 -7.97
CA ILE A 178 -3.73 1.27 -9.14
C ILE A 178 -2.44 2.09 -9.26
N ALA A 179 -1.94 2.66 -8.16
CA ALA A 179 -0.76 3.52 -8.16
C ALA A 179 0.53 2.78 -8.54
N ASN A 180 0.58 1.48 -8.33
CA ASN A 180 1.74 0.64 -8.65
C ASN A 180 1.51 -0.26 -9.87
N TRP A 181 0.34 -0.19 -10.49
CA TRP A 181 0.02 -0.88 -11.73
C TRP A 181 0.45 0.01 -12.91
N ASN A 182 1.37 -0.46 -13.71
CA ASN A 182 1.87 0.29 -14.87
C ASN A 182 0.80 0.35 -15.97
N LEU A 183 -0.24 1.16 -15.75
CA LEU A 183 -1.38 1.32 -16.64
C LEU A 183 -1.14 2.45 -17.64
N GLU A 184 -1.42 2.17 -18.91
CA GLU A 184 -1.55 3.22 -19.92
C GLU A 184 -2.77 4.12 -19.59
N PRO A 185 -2.80 5.39 -20.04
CA PRO A 185 -3.89 6.33 -19.70
C PRO A 185 -5.29 5.79 -19.91
N ALA A 186 -5.54 5.08 -21.01
CA ALA A 186 -6.85 4.49 -21.32
C ALA A 186 -7.20 3.31 -20.40
N GLN A 187 -6.19 2.54 -19.96
CA GLN A 187 -6.36 1.46 -19.00
C GLN A 187 -6.65 2.02 -17.60
N PHE A 188 -5.93 3.08 -17.20
CA PHE A 188 -6.18 3.79 -15.95
C PHE A 188 -7.62 4.29 -15.86
N ASP A 189 -8.11 4.99 -16.91
CA ASP A 189 -9.50 5.46 -16.97
C ASP A 189 -10.49 4.28 -16.86
N SER A 190 -10.21 3.14 -17.52
CA SER A 190 -11.06 1.95 -17.47
C SER A 190 -11.11 1.32 -16.10
N VAL A 191 -9.97 1.16 -15.42
CA VAL A 191 -9.88 0.62 -14.06
C VAL A 191 -10.54 1.57 -13.07
N LEU A 192 -10.31 2.88 -13.20
CA LEU A 192 -10.92 3.89 -12.34
C LEU A 192 -12.45 3.92 -12.45
N ASN A 193 -13.03 3.64 -13.63
CA ASN A 193 -14.48 3.52 -13.80
C ASN A 193 -15.08 2.34 -13.02
N LEU A 194 -14.31 1.31 -12.71
CA LEU A 194 -14.73 0.17 -11.89
C LEU A 194 -14.56 0.42 -10.39
N ALA A 195 -13.85 1.48 -10.01
CA ALA A 195 -13.55 1.80 -8.62
C ALA A 195 -14.74 2.47 -7.92
N GLY A 196 -14.86 2.22 -6.61
CA GLY A 196 -15.83 2.88 -5.75
C GLY A 196 -15.45 4.32 -5.39
N GLU A 197 -16.38 5.04 -4.79
CA GLU A 197 -16.20 6.47 -4.49
C GLU A 197 -15.15 6.74 -3.41
N THR A 198 -14.99 5.83 -2.45
CA THR A 198 -13.96 5.93 -1.40
C THR A 198 -12.56 5.85 -2.01
N LEU A 199 -12.35 4.92 -2.95
CA LEU A 199 -11.10 4.79 -3.67
C LEU A 199 -10.82 6.02 -4.53
N LYS A 200 -11.80 6.50 -5.30
CA LYS A 200 -11.67 7.71 -6.14
C LYS A 200 -11.37 8.96 -5.31
N ALA A 201 -11.89 9.03 -4.09
CA ALA A 201 -11.62 10.13 -3.16
C ALA A 201 -10.26 10.05 -2.48
N ASN A 202 -9.54 8.92 -2.59
CA ASN A 202 -8.23 8.73 -1.96
C ASN A 202 -7.23 9.77 -2.49
N PRO A 203 -6.42 10.42 -1.62
CA PRO A 203 -5.46 11.45 -2.04
C PRO A 203 -4.46 10.98 -3.10
N LEU A 204 -4.01 9.72 -3.03
CA LEU A 204 -3.10 9.14 -4.02
C LEU A 204 -3.73 9.10 -5.42
N ILE A 205 -4.99 8.67 -5.51
CA ILE A 205 -5.73 8.61 -6.78
C ILE A 205 -6.02 10.01 -7.31
N LYS A 206 -6.42 10.95 -6.45
CA LYS A 206 -6.62 12.36 -6.86
C LYS A 206 -5.35 12.97 -7.45
N MET A 207 -4.20 12.72 -6.84
CA MET A 207 -2.91 13.15 -7.37
C MET A 207 -2.65 12.55 -8.76
N MET A 208 -2.92 11.25 -8.96
CA MET A 208 -2.74 10.58 -10.26
C MET A 208 -3.68 11.15 -11.33
N ILE A 209 -4.95 11.40 -10.99
CA ILE A 209 -5.91 12.02 -11.91
C ILE A 209 -5.40 13.40 -12.36
N GLN A 210 -4.95 14.23 -11.41
CA GLN A 210 -4.40 15.57 -11.73
C GLN A 210 -3.18 15.46 -12.64
N GLN A 211 -2.28 14.51 -12.38
CA GLN A 211 -1.12 14.28 -13.23
C GLN A 211 -1.51 13.84 -14.64
N GLN A 212 -2.48 12.96 -14.78
CA GLN A 212 -3.01 12.54 -16.08
C GLN A 212 -3.65 13.70 -16.85
N GLU A 213 -4.40 14.57 -16.17
CA GLU A 213 -4.98 15.77 -16.79
C GLU A 213 -3.90 16.74 -17.30
N ILE A 214 -2.81 16.95 -16.55
CA ILE A 214 -1.68 17.76 -16.97
C ILE A 214 -1.04 17.15 -18.21
N LEU A 215 -0.77 15.84 -18.21
CA LEU A 215 -0.19 15.14 -19.36
C LEU A 215 -1.08 15.23 -20.61
N LYS A 216 -2.40 15.09 -20.47
CA LYS A 216 -3.36 15.27 -21.57
C LYS A 216 -3.33 16.70 -22.15
N LYS A 217 -3.14 17.72 -21.30
CA LYS A 217 -3.05 19.14 -21.72
C LYS A 217 -1.72 19.51 -22.37
N THR A 218 -0.65 18.79 -22.04
CA THR A 218 0.72 19.06 -22.53
C THR A 218 1.17 18.06 -23.60
N ALA A 219 0.32 17.10 -23.99
CA ALA A 219 0.62 16.14 -25.05
C ALA A 219 0.80 16.85 -26.40
N GLU A 220 1.65 16.28 -27.24
CA GLU A 220 1.88 16.77 -28.60
C GLU A 220 0.55 16.82 -29.39
N GLY A 221 0.20 17.99 -29.95
CA GLY A 221 -1.08 18.23 -30.60
C GLY A 221 -2.21 18.73 -29.71
N ALA A 222 -1.99 18.88 -28.39
CA ALA A 222 -2.95 19.57 -27.53
C ALA A 222 -3.02 21.07 -27.86
N MET A 223 -4.24 21.63 -27.82
CA MET A 223 -4.40 23.09 -28.02
C MET A 223 -3.66 23.82 -26.89
N PHE A 224 -2.76 24.72 -27.30
CA PHE A 224 -2.05 25.61 -26.35
C PHE A 224 -3.10 26.42 -25.58
N THR A 225 -3.08 26.35 -24.27
CA THR A 225 -3.80 27.29 -23.42
C THR A 225 -3.01 28.60 -23.46
N ASP A 226 -3.57 29.64 -24.06
CA ASP A 226 -2.98 30.98 -24.09
C ASP A 226 -2.80 31.45 -22.64
N PHE A 227 -1.59 31.82 -22.24
CA PHE A 227 -1.34 32.36 -20.92
C PHE A 227 -0.93 33.83 -21.06
N THR A 228 -1.64 34.67 -20.36
CA THR A 228 -1.31 36.09 -20.27
C THR A 228 -0.26 36.25 -19.16
N ILE A 229 0.93 36.70 -19.53
CA ILE A 229 1.93 37.14 -18.55
C ILE A 229 1.64 38.61 -18.29
N GLU A 230 1.18 38.95 -17.08
CA GLU A 230 1.17 40.33 -16.63
C GLU A 230 2.62 40.81 -16.49
N GLN A 231 2.94 41.85 -17.18
CA GLN A 231 4.26 42.48 -17.03
C GLN A 231 4.35 43.16 -15.66
N PRO A 232 5.55 43.24 -15.04
CA PRO A 232 5.73 43.87 -13.71
C PRO A 232 5.27 45.32 -13.61
N ASP A 233 4.97 45.96 -14.74
CA ASP A 233 4.47 47.34 -14.87
C ASP A 233 2.94 47.43 -15.03
N GLY A 234 2.22 46.32 -15.04
CA GLY A 234 0.75 46.28 -15.11
C GLY A 234 0.17 46.58 -16.49
N SER A 235 0.96 46.43 -17.58
CA SER A 235 0.50 46.60 -18.97
C SER A 235 0.34 45.25 -19.69
#